data_bbb912f0ca405c07412caf64e6838e7d
#
_entry.id   bbb912f0ca405c07412caf64e6838e7d
#
_cell.length_a   1.000
_cell.length_b   1.000
_cell.length_c   1.000
_cell.angle_alpha   90.00
_cell.angle_beta   90.00
_cell.angle_gamma   90.00
#
_symmetry.space_group_name_H-M   'P 1'
#
loop_
_entity.id
_entity.type
_entity.pdbx_description
1 polymer ?
#
loop_
_entity_poly.entity_id
_entity_poly.type
_entity_poly.pdbx_seq_one_letter_code
_entity_poly.pdbx_strand_id
1 'polypeptide(L)'
;MRVPAASDDWVNPLRDGRDKRLPRIAGPCALVIFGVTGDLARRKLMPAVYDLANRGLLPPGFALVGFARRDWDDQDFGKVVHDAVREHSRTPFREDVWDRLSEGLRFVQGSFDDPASFSELASTLDTLDRERGSGGNHGFYLAIPPAAFPVVLKQLSEAGLAQSDDGQWKRVVIEKPFGHDLDSARELNAVVNQVFPEDTVFRIDHYLGKETVQNILALRFANQLFDPIWNAHYVDHVQITMAEDIGLGGRAGYYDGIGAARDVIQNHLLQLLAFTAMEEPISFEPSELQAEKIKVLSATRLAEPLDETTARGQYAGGWQGGLPVVGLLEEEGFATDSTTETFAAITLEVDTRRWAGVPFYLRTGKRLGRRVTEIAVVFKRAPHLPFDQTMTEELGQNALVIRVQPDEGVTMRFGSKVPGSSMEVRDVNMDFSYGQAFTESSPEAYERLILDMLLGEPSLFPVNAEVELSWEILDPVLAHWAAEGKPEPYEAGTWGPHSADEMMRRTGREWRRP
;
A
#
# COMPACT_ATOMS: atom_id res chain seq x y z
N MET A 1 -13.21 -39.17 42.00
CA MET A 1 -12.70 -38.03 41.24
C MET A 1 -11.76 -38.57 40.17
N ARG A 2 -12.18 -38.65 38.89
CA ARG A 2 -11.30 -39.05 37.78
C ARG A 2 -10.59 -37.79 37.29
N VAL A 3 -9.27 -37.80 37.35
CA VAL A 3 -8.42 -36.81 36.71
C VAL A 3 -8.65 -36.93 35.21
N PRO A 4 -8.99 -35.85 34.49
CA PRO A 4 -9.08 -35.91 33.02
C PRO A 4 -7.67 -36.18 32.47
N ALA A 5 -7.57 -37.09 31.51
CA ALA A 5 -6.35 -37.31 30.77
C ALA A 5 -5.94 -35.99 30.11
N ALA A 6 -4.70 -35.59 30.30
CA ALA A 6 -4.12 -34.44 29.57
C ALA A 6 -4.18 -34.76 28.08
N SER A 7 -4.90 -33.95 27.31
CA SER A 7 -4.79 -33.95 25.86
C SER A 7 -3.39 -33.42 25.53
N ASP A 8 -2.61 -34.20 24.81
CA ASP A 8 -1.23 -33.89 24.37
C ASP A 8 -1.13 -32.79 23.31
N ASP A 9 -2.18 -32.04 23.07
CA ASP A 9 -2.16 -30.87 22.16
C ASP A 9 -1.80 -29.59 22.93
N TRP A 10 -0.53 -29.48 23.23
CA TRP A 10 0.03 -28.22 23.72
C TRP A 10 0.14 -27.23 22.54
N VAL A 11 -0.94 -26.52 22.25
CA VAL A 11 -0.92 -25.43 21.27
C VAL A 11 -0.24 -24.23 21.91
N ASN A 12 0.89 -23.78 21.32
CA ASN A 12 1.53 -22.55 21.76
C ASN A 12 0.51 -21.39 21.66
N PRO A 13 0.16 -20.68 22.76
CA PRO A 13 -0.83 -19.60 22.72
C PRO A 13 -0.50 -18.50 21.70
N LEU A 14 0.80 -18.26 21.42
CA LEU A 14 1.25 -17.31 20.40
C LEU A 14 1.00 -17.78 18.96
N ARG A 15 0.53 -19.03 18.79
CA ARG A 15 0.11 -19.60 17.50
C ARG A 15 -1.38 -19.86 17.42
N ASP A 16 -2.15 -19.54 18.47
CA ASP A 16 -3.61 -19.63 18.42
C ASP A 16 -4.17 -18.47 17.58
N GLY A 17 -4.63 -18.79 16.37
CA GLY A 17 -5.22 -17.84 15.45
C GLY A 17 -6.48 -17.14 15.98
N ARG A 18 -7.08 -17.64 17.07
CA ARG A 18 -8.27 -17.05 17.70
C ARG A 18 -7.94 -15.92 18.66
N ASP A 19 -6.74 -15.89 19.24
CA ASP A 19 -6.31 -14.79 20.12
C ASP A 19 -5.50 -13.76 19.34
N LYS A 20 -6.21 -12.81 18.73
CA LYS A 20 -5.61 -11.72 17.92
C LYS A 20 -4.94 -10.62 18.77
N ARG A 21 -4.95 -10.70 20.10
CA ARG A 21 -4.28 -9.74 21.01
C ARG A 21 -2.77 -9.98 21.10
N LEU A 22 -2.33 -11.20 20.84
CA LEU A 22 -0.92 -11.57 20.91
C LEU A 22 -0.28 -11.55 19.52
N PRO A 23 1.00 -11.13 19.42
CA PRO A 23 1.75 -11.24 18.17
C PRO A 23 1.81 -12.71 17.72
N ARG A 24 1.39 -12.98 16.49
CA ARG A 24 1.42 -14.34 15.94
C ARG A 24 2.83 -14.63 15.43
N ILE A 25 3.34 -15.82 15.76
CA ILE A 25 4.62 -16.32 15.27
C ILE A 25 4.38 -17.17 14.04
N ALA A 26 5.14 -16.93 12.96
CA ALA A 26 5.09 -17.77 11.77
C ALA A 26 5.42 -19.23 12.09
N GLY A 27 4.72 -20.16 11.43
CA GLY A 27 5.06 -21.58 11.47
C GLY A 27 6.36 -21.90 10.76
N PRO A 28 6.87 -23.13 10.87
CA PRO A 28 8.04 -23.57 10.12
C PRO A 28 7.88 -23.28 8.61
N CYS A 29 8.86 -22.62 7.99
CA CYS A 29 8.79 -22.22 6.59
C CYS A 29 10.13 -21.75 6.03
N ALA A 30 10.20 -21.69 4.69
CA ALA A 30 11.26 -21.03 3.94
C ALA A 30 10.67 -19.92 3.06
N LEU A 31 11.40 -18.81 2.92
CA LEU A 31 11.08 -17.71 2.02
C LEU A 31 12.11 -17.62 0.90
N VAL A 32 11.67 -17.74 -0.33
CA VAL A 32 12.51 -17.55 -1.53
C VAL A 32 12.27 -16.16 -2.09
N ILE A 33 13.33 -15.38 -2.30
CA ILE A 33 13.25 -14.06 -2.92
C ILE A 33 13.88 -14.13 -4.31
N PHE A 34 13.06 -14.05 -5.36
CA PHE A 34 13.50 -13.85 -6.73
C PHE A 34 13.90 -12.40 -6.95
N GLY A 35 15.06 -12.18 -7.59
CA GLY A 35 15.57 -10.83 -7.78
C GLY A 35 16.19 -10.24 -6.51
N VAL A 36 16.75 -11.05 -5.66
CA VAL A 36 17.32 -10.69 -4.37
C VAL A 36 18.47 -9.66 -4.45
N THR A 37 19.04 -9.43 -5.64
CA THR A 37 20.06 -8.40 -5.90
C THR A 37 19.48 -7.00 -6.15
N GLY A 38 18.15 -6.87 -6.18
CA GLY A 38 17.45 -5.62 -6.45
C GLY A 38 17.40 -4.68 -5.24
N ASP A 39 17.10 -3.40 -5.52
CA ASP A 39 17.01 -2.33 -4.52
C ASP A 39 15.92 -2.61 -3.46
N LEU A 40 14.76 -3.14 -3.88
CA LEU A 40 13.67 -3.52 -2.97
C LEU A 40 14.14 -4.59 -1.97
N ALA A 41 14.79 -5.64 -2.44
CA ALA A 41 15.28 -6.71 -1.58
C ALA A 41 16.27 -6.17 -0.54
N ARG A 42 17.24 -5.36 -0.98
CA ARG A 42 18.27 -4.78 -0.12
C ARG A 42 17.71 -3.79 0.90
N ARG A 43 16.83 -2.86 0.46
CA ARG A 43 16.38 -1.75 1.32
C ARG A 43 15.17 -2.10 2.17
N LYS A 44 14.41 -3.13 1.79
CA LYS A 44 13.12 -3.44 2.43
C LYS A 44 13.01 -4.89 2.89
N LEU A 45 13.19 -5.87 1.99
CA LEU A 45 12.84 -7.25 2.32
C LEU A 45 13.83 -7.90 3.28
N MET A 46 15.13 -7.78 3.03
CA MET A 46 16.17 -8.31 3.93
C MET A 46 16.10 -7.67 5.33
N PRO A 47 16.01 -6.33 5.47
CA PRO A 47 15.84 -5.69 6.75
C PRO A 47 14.55 -6.12 7.47
N ALA A 48 13.42 -6.23 6.73
CA ALA A 48 12.15 -6.66 7.31
C ALA A 48 12.20 -8.09 7.87
N VAL A 49 12.85 -9.01 7.14
CA VAL A 49 13.07 -10.39 7.63
C VAL A 49 13.90 -10.39 8.91
N TYR A 50 14.98 -9.59 8.98
CA TYR A 50 15.78 -9.46 10.19
C TYR A 50 14.98 -8.85 11.35
N ASP A 51 14.20 -7.78 11.11
CA ASP A 51 13.40 -7.13 12.12
C ASP A 51 12.34 -8.09 12.69
N LEU A 52 11.71 -8.93 11.85
CA LEU A 52 10.83 -10.01 12.28
C LEU A 52 11.56 -11.06 13.14
N ALA A 53 12.77 -11.46 12.74
CA ALA A 53 13.59 -12.38 13.53
C ALA A 53 13.96 -11.78 14.89
N ASN A 54 14.35 -10.51 14.93
CA ASN A 54 14.73 -9.79 16.14
C ASN A 54 13.55 -9.60 17.10
N ARG A 55 12.32 -9.48 16.57
CA ARG A 55 11.08 -9.45 17.35
C ARG A 55 10.61 -10.85 17.80
N GLY A 56 11.29 -11.92 17.36
CA GLY A 56 10.91 -13.32 17.69
C GLY A 56 9.66 -13.81 16.96
N LEU A 57 9.32 -13.23 15.81
CA LEU A 57 8.11 -13.55 15.03
C LEU A 57 8.37 -14.57 13.91
N LEU A 58 9.63 -14.94 13.66
CA LEU A 58 10.00 -16.03 12.77
C LEU A 58 10.29 -17.31 13.56
N PRO A 59 10.05 -18.50 12.96
CA PRO A 59 10.34 -19.77 13.62
C PRO A 59 11.87 -20.00 13.71
N PRO A 60 12.35 -20.76 14.69
CA PRO A 60 13.80 -21.02 14.85
C PRO A 60 14.47 -21.62 13.61
N GLY A 61 13.73 -22.45 12.86
CA GLY A 61 14.20 -23.08 11.64
C GLY A 61 13.92 -22.28 10.37
N PHE A 62 13.54 -20.99 10.47
CA PHE A 62 13.31 -20.15 9.29
C PHE A 62 14.50 -20.15 8.35
N ALA A 63 14.22 -20.23 7.05
CA ALA A 63 15.25 -20.14 6.00
C ALA A 63 14.92 -19.03 5.00
N LEU A 64 15.93 -18.30 4.56
CA LEU A 64 15.83 -17.29 3.50
C LEU A 64 16.70 -17.72 2.32
N VAL A 65 16.07 -17.91 1.17
CA VAL A 65 16.74 -18.32 -0.07
C VAL A 65 16.77 -17.15 -1.05
N GLY A 66 17.95 -16.72 -1.45
CA GLY A 66 18.14 -15.74 -2.52
C GLY A 66 18.24 -16.44 -3.88
N PHE A 67 17.50 -15.95 -4.90
CA PHE A 67 17.60 -16.43 -6.27
C PHE A 67 17.97 -15.29 -7.21
N ALA A 68 19.12 -15.39 -7.88
CA ALA A 68 19.56 -14.41 -8.88
C ALA A 68 20.69 -14.97 -9.77
N ARG A 69 20.99 -14.22 -10.85
CA ARG A 69 22.03 -14.58 -11.83
C ARG A 69 23.47 -14.33 -11.38
N ARG A 70 23.67 -13.77 -10.18
CA ARG A 70 25.03 -13.46 -9.67
C ARG A 70 25.77 -14.75 -9.37
N ASP A 71 27.07 -14.70 -9.61
CA ASP A 71 27.99 -15.76 -9.21
C ASP A 71 28.38 -15.57 -7.73
N TRP A 72 27.44 -15.92 -6.84
CA TRP A 72 27.57 -15.85 -5.40
C TRP A 72 27.41 -17.23 -4.78
N ASP A 73 28.08 -17.44 -3.68
CA ASP A 73 27.80 -18.54 -2.77
C ASP A 73 26.96 -18.07 -1.57
N ASP A 74 26.65 -18.99 -0.63
CA ASP A 74 25.91 -18.67 0.60
C ASP A 74 26.61 -17.62 1.46
N GLN A 75 27.95 -17.58 1.45
CA GLN A 75 28.74 -16.61 2.23
C GLN A 75 28.65 -15.21 1.61
N ASP A 76 28.71 -15.10 0.30
CA ASP A 76 28.58 -13.83 -0.41
C ASP A 76 27.17 -13.27 -0.22
N PHE A 77 26.15 -14.12 -0.32
CA PHE A 77 24.78 -13.73 -0.03
C PHE A 77 24.62 -13.29 1.43
N GLY A 78 25.19 -14.05 2.37
CA GLY A 78 25.19 -13.69 3.79
C GLY A 78 25.80 -12.31 4.05
N LYS A 79 26.90 -11.94 3.40
CA LYS A 79 27.48 -10.59 3.50
C LYS A 79 26.52 -9.51 3.00
N VAL A 80 25.88 -9.75 1.85
CA VAL A 80 24.94 -8.78 1.27
C VAL A 80 23.73 -8.57 2.19
N VAL A 81 23.18 -9.66 2.76
CA VAL A 81 22.07 -9.57 3.74
C VAL A 81 22.52 -8.84 4.99
N HIS A 82 23.71 -9.17 5.53
CA HIS A 82 24.28 -8.51 6.71
C HIS A 82 24.42 -7.00 6.50
N ASP A 83 25.00 -6.58 5.38
CA ASP A 83 25.21 -5.16 5.08
C ASP A 83 23.86 -4.43 4.92
N ALA A 84 22.89 -5.04 4.23
CA ALA A 84 21.54 -4.50 4.08
C ALA A 84 20.83 -4.32 5.43
N VAL A 85 20.95 -5.30 6.32
CA VAL A 85 20.39 -5.26 7.67
C VAL A 85 21.04 -4.16 8.50
N ARG A 86 22.37 -4.07 8.48
CA ARG A 86 23.13 -3.03 9.22
C ARG A 86 22.79 -1.61 8.77
N GLU A 87 22.49 -1.44 7.48
CA GLU A 87 22.20 -0.12 6.90
C GLU A 87 20.73 0.29 7.06
N HIS A 88 19.78 -0.67 7.03
CA HIS A 88 18.37 -0.35 6.83
C HIS A 88 17.40 -0.94 7.85
N SER A 89 17.84 -1.82 8.78
CA SER A 89 16.94 -2.35 9.81
C SER A 89 16.48 -1.26 10.77
N ARG A 90 15.27 -1.40 11.30
CA ARG A 90 14.68 -0.47 12.26
C ARG A 90 14.94 -0.87 13.70
N THR A 91 15.18 -2.14 13.95
CA THR A 91 15.53 -2.64 15.27
C THR A 91 17.05 -2.61 15.46
N PRO A 92 17.54 -2.43 16.71
CA PRO A 92 18.96 -2.53 16.99
C PRO A 92 19.55 -3.86 16.52
N PHE A 93 20.70 -3.82 15.88
CA PHE A 93 21.40 -5.03 15.44
C PHE A 93 21.87 -5.84 16.65
N ARG A 94 21.60 -7.15 16.62
CA ARG A 94 21.98 -8.12 17.65
C ARG A 94 22.68 -9.30 17.00
N GLU A 95 23.92 -9.58 17.46
CA GLU A 95 24.74 -10.68 16.95
C GLU A 95 24.07 -12.06 17.14
N ASP A 96 23.46 -12.30 18.30
CA ASP A 96 22.78 -13.58 18.61
C ASP A 96 21.56 -13.87 17.73
N VAL A 97 20.90 -12.83 17.22
CA VAL A 97 19.80 -12.95 16.24
C VAL A 97 20.34 -13.18 14.85
N TRP A 98 21.40 -12.43 14.50
CA TRP A 98 22.07 -12.56 13.21
C TRP A 98 22.67 -13.96 13.03
N ASP A 99 23.39 -14.47 14.02
CA ASP A 99 24.00 -15.80 13.96
C ASP A 99 22.97 -16.88 13.64
N ARG A 100 21.81 -16.86 14.32
CA ARG A 100 20.74 -17.82 14.08
C ARG A 100 20.07 -17.65 12.71
N LEU A 101 19.85 -16.41 12.27
CA LEU A 101 19.25 -16.12 10.97
C LEU A 101 20.20 -16.54 9.83
N SER A 102 21.49 -16.24 9.99
CA SER A 102 22.53 -16.52 8.97
C SER A 102 22.73 -18.01 8.68
N GLU A 103 22.50 -18.88 9.66
CA GLU A 103 22.52 -20.34 9.45
C GLU A 103 21.49 -20.82 8.40
N GLY A 104 20.38 -20.08 8.24
CA GLY A 104 19.28 -20.38 7.31
C GLY A 104 19.41 -19.68 5.96
N LEU A 105 20.47 -18.95 5.69
CA LEU A 105 20.68 -18.27 4.41
C LEU A 105 21.21 -19.26 3.37
N ARG A 106 20.57 -19.28 2.20
CA ARG A 106 21.03 -20.05 1.02
C ARG A 106 20.94 -19.18 -0.22
N PHE A 107 21.78 -19.43 -1.18
CA PHE A 107 21.76 -18.76 -2.47
C PHE A 107 21.69 -19.76 -3.61
N VAL A 108 20.77 -19.54 -4.53
CA VAL A 108 20.67 -20.32 -5.77
C VAL A 108 21.00 -19.40 -6.93
N GLN A 109 22.11 -19.70 -7.58
CA GLN A 109 22.51 -19.03 -8.81
C GLN A 109 21.64 -19.53 -9.96
N GLY A 110 20.93 -18.63 -10.64
CA GLY A 110 20.08 -19.07 -11.74
C GLY A 110 19.47 -17.96 -12.58
N SER A 111 19.07 -18.35 -13.79
CA SER A 111 18.27 -17.52 -14.70
C SER A 111 16.80 -17.94 -14.59
N PHE A 112 15.89 -16.98 -14.83
CA PHE A 112 14.44 -17.22 -14.71
C PHE A 112 13.89 -18.17 -15.76
N ASP A 113 14.60 -18.37 -16.85
CA ASP A 113 14.24 -19.24 -17.99
C ASP A 113 14.98 -20.58 -18.01
N ASP A 114 15.83 -20.86 -17.02
CA ASP A 114 16.63 -22.07 -16.95
C ASP A 114 16.03 -23.14 -16.01
N PRO A 115 15.47 -24.25 -16.53
CA PRO A 115 14.90 -25.32 -15.71
C PRO A 115 15.88 -25.96 -14.73
N ALA A 116 17.19 -25.98 -15.04
CA ALA A 116 18.18 -26.56 -14.16
C ALA A 116 18.31 -25.76 -12.86
N SER A 117 18.23 -24.42 -12.93
CA SER A 117 18.24 -23.53 -11.77
C SER A 117 17.02 -23.76 -10.84
N PHE A 118 15.86 -24.09 -11.39
CA PHE A 118 14.66 -24.42 -10.58
C PHE A 118 14.74 -25.82 -9.98
N SER A 119 15.40 -26.76 -10.66
CA SER A 119 15.70 -28.06 -10.06
C SER A 119 16.69 -27.94 -8.89
N GLU A 120 17.69 -27.07 -8.98
CA GLU A 120 18.58 -26.74 -7.87
C GLU A 120 17.85 -26.07 -6.71
N LEU A 121 16.95 -25.13 -7.02
CA LEU A 121 16.09 -24.50 -6.00
C LEU A 121 15.23 -25.55 -5.28
N ALA A 122 14.62 -26.49 -6.00
CA ALA A 122 13.85 -27.59 -5.41
C ALA A 122 14.70 -28.44 -4.47
N SER A 123 15.91 -28.84 -4.91
CA SER A 123 16.88 -29.60 -4.10
C SER A 123 17.33 -28.84 -2.85
N THR A 124 17.52 -27.52 -2.96
CA THR A 124 17.88 -26.65 -1.84
C THR A 124 16.76 -26.58 -0.81
N LEU A 125 15.51 -26.41 -1.26
CA LEU A 125 14.34 -26.39 -0.39
C LEU A 125 14.11 -27.74 0.30
N ASP A 126 14.22 -28.87 -0.43
CA ASP A 126 14.17 -30.22 0.16
C ASP A 126 15.24 -30.45 1.24
N THR A 127 16.41 -29.86 1.06
CA THR A 127 17.50 -29.93 2.06
C THR A 127 17.14 -29.10 3.28
N LEU A 128 16.62 -27.89 3.10
CA LEU A 128 16.18 -27.02 4.19
C LEU A 128 14.99 -27.64 4.96
N ASP A 129 14.08 -28.30 4.28
CA ASP A 129 12.98 -29.03 4.92
C ASP A 129 13.49 -30.11 5.88
N ARG A 130 14.53 -30.84 5.49
CA ARG A 130 15.14 -31.87 6.33
C ARG A 130 16.04 -31.33 7.44
N GLU A 131 16.84 -30.32 7.15
CA GLU A 131 17.87 -29.83 8.07
C GLU A 131 17.32 -28.80 9.08
N ARG A 132 16.38 -27.95 8.62
CA ARG A 132 15.83 -26.87 9.42
C ARG A 132 14.36 -27.07 9.81
N GLY A 133 13.71 -28.09 9.27
CA GLY A 133 12.34 -28.44 9.61
C GLY A 133 11.33 -27.41 9.09
N SER A 134 11.54 -26.85 7.89
CA SER A 134 10.58 -25.89 7.28
C SER A 134 9.27 -26.56 6.85
N GLY A 135 9.23 -27.89 6.81
CA GLY A 135 8.00 -28.69 6.70
C GLY A 135 7.31 -28.60 5.35
N GLY A 136 8.04 -28.29 4.29
CA GLY A 136 7.47 -28.12 2.94
C GLY A 136 6.67 -26.83 2.76
N ASN A 137 6.72 -25.89 3.72
CA ASN A 137 6.03 -24.60 3.63
C ASN A 137 6.93 -23.57 2.97
N HIS A 138 6.60 -23.15 1.76
CA HIS A 138 7.44 -22.25 0.98
C HIS A 138 6.68 -21.01 0.50
N GLY A 139 7.23 -19.84 0.81
CA GLY A 139 6.81 -18.56 0.25
C GLY A 139 7.74 -18.15 -0.91
N PHE A 140 7.18 -17.72 -2.03
CA PHE A 140 7.91 -17.26 -3.20
C PHE A 140 7.65 -15.77 -3.41
N TYR A 141 8.65 -14.93 -3.16
CA TYR A 141 8.54 -13.49 -3.32
C TYR A 141 9.13 -13.06 -4.67
N LEU A 142 8.29 -12.54 -5.57
CA LEU A 142 8.68 -12.09 -6.90
C LEU A 142 9.09 -10.61 -6.89
N ALA A 143 10.30 -10.30 -6.39
CA ALA A 143 10.91 -8.96 -6.44
C ALA A 143 11.61 -8.72 -7.79
N ILE A 144 10.93 -9.00 -8.87
CA ILE A 144 11.42 -9.00 -10.27
C ILE A 144 10.53 -8.16 -11.17
N PRO A 145 10.99 -7.73 -12.35
CA PRO A 145 10.15 -7.04 -13.30
C PRO A 145 8.91 -7.86 -13.70
N PRO A 146 7.73 -7.23 -13.87
CA PRO A 146 6.48 -7.93 -14.19
C PRO A 146 6.55 -8.80 -15.44
N ALA A 147 7.32 -8.39 -16.45
CA ALA A 147 7.54 -9.18 -17.66
C ALA A 147 8.18 -10.57 -17.40
N ALA A 148 8.81 -10.77 -16.25
CA ALA A 148 9.41 -12.06 -15.87
C ALA A 148 8.43 -12.97 -15.09
N PHE A 149 7.29 -12.45 -14.60
CA PHE A 149 6.34 -13.25 -13.81
C PHE A 149 5.88 -14.51 -14.53
N PRO A 150 5.41 -14.46 -15.80
CA PRO A 150 4.94 -15.66 -16.48
C PRO A 150 6.00 -16.77 -16.58
N VAL A 151 7.25 -16.37 -16.83
CA VAL A 151 8.35 -17.33 -16.97
C VAL A 151 8.66 -17.98 -15.63
N VAL A 152 8.80 -17.20 -14.55
CA VAL A 152 9.09 -17.74 -13.22
C VAL A 152 7.95 -18.62 -12.70
N LEU A 153 6.70 -18.20 -12.87
CA LEU A 153 5.52 -18.98 -12.46
C LEU A 153 5.47 -20.33 -13.20
N LYS A 154 5.73 -20.32 -14.50
CA LYS A 154 5.78 -21.56 -15.29
C LYS A 154 6.87 -22.49 -14.76
N GLN A 155 8.08 -21.97 -14.51
CA GLN A 155 9.19 -22.77 -13.99
C GLN A 155 8.90 -23.34 -12.59
N LEU A 156 8.27 -22.54 -11.70
CA LEU A 156 7.84 -23.02 -10.38
C LEU A 156 6.84 -24.18 -10.50
N SER A 157 5.91 -24.09 -11.44
CA SER A 157 4.94 -25.16 -11.72
C SER A 157 5.62 -26.42 -12.27
N GLU A 158 6.50 -26.28 -13.27
CA GLU A 158 7.21 -27.40 -13.91
C GLU A 158 8.17 -28.11 -12.97
N ALA A 159 8.78 -27.38 -12.01
CA ALA A 159 9.64 -27.94 -10.96
C ALA A 159 8.85 -28.54 -9.77
N GLY A 160 7.51 -28.52 -9.79
CA GLY A 160 6.67 -29.02 -8.69
C GLY A 160 6.66 -28.15 -7.45
N LEU A 161 7.22 -26.93 -7.51
CA LEU A 161 7.36 -26.03 -6.37
C LEU A 161 6.07 -25.27 -6.00
N ALA A 162 5.10 -25.23 -6.89
CA ALA A 162 3.80 -24.60 -6.66
C ALA A 162 2.75 -25.57 -6.09
N GLN A 163 3.04 -26.86 -6.04
CA GLN A 163 2.14 -27.88 -5.53
C GLN A 163 2.40 -28.12 -4.04
N SER A 164 1.34 -28.35 -3.29
CA SER A 164 1.42 -28.65 -1.86
C SER A 164 0.81 -30.02 -1.56
N ASP A 165 1.47 -30.80 -0.72
CA ASP A 165 0.92 -32.00 -0.11
C ASP A 165 0.03 -31.64 1.09
N ASP A 166 -0.70 -32.61 1.62
CA ASP A 166 -1.58 -32.43 2.78
C ASP A 166 -0.83 -31.80 3.97
N GLY A 167 -1.35 -30.68 4.45
CA GLY A 167 -0.81 -29.95 5.59
C GLY A 167 0.33 -28.98 5.28
N GLN A 168 0.79 -28.91 4.02
CA GLN A 168 1.77 -27.93 3.55
C GLN A 168 1.09 -26.74 2.87
N TRP A 169 1.83 -25.65 2.72
CA TRP A 169 1.38 -24.54 1.93
C TRP A 169 2.47 -24.00 1.00
N LYS A 170 2.06 -23.56 -0.17
CA LYS A 170 2.87 -22.80 -1.14
C LYS A 170 2.18 -21.49 -1.41
N ARG A 171 2.89 -20.36 -1.23
CA ARG A 171 2.34 -19.01 -1.40
C ARG A 171 3.23 -18.18 -2.28
N VAL A 172 2.63 -17.33 -3.10
CA VAL A 172 3.37 -16.40 -3.96
C VAL A 172 3.04 -14.97 -3.60
N VAL A 173 4.08 -14.14 -3.51
CA VAL A 173 3.99 -12.71 -3.32
C VAL A 173 4.33 -12.01 -4.63
N ILE A 174 3.45 -11.11 -5.06
CA ILE A 174 3.59 -10.36 -6.30
C ILE A 174 3.62 -8.86 -5.99
N GLU A 175 4.63 -8.18 -6.50
CA GLU A 175 4.77 -6.73 -6.41
C GLU A 175 4.00 -6.01 -7.51
N LYS A 176 3.63 -4.76 -7.25
CA LYS A 176 3.08 -3.88 -8.28
C LYS A 176 4.15 -3.59 -9.37
N PRO A 177 3.72 -3.28 -10.60
CA PRO A 177 2.36 -3.07 -11.09
C PRO A 177 1.64 -4.39 -11.44
N PHE A 178 0.32 -4.40 -11.21
CA PHE A 178 -0.56 -5.51 -11.59
C PHE A 178 -1.21 -5.20 -12.95
N GLY A 179 -0.45 -5.36 -14.03
CA GLY A 179 -0.81 -4.88 -15.34
C GLY A 179 -0.54 -3.37 -15.54
N HIS A 180 -0.87 -2.87 -16.71
CA HIS A 180 -0.81 -1.45 -17.09
C HIS A 180 -2.15 -0.93 -17.63
N ASP A 181 -3.12 -1.82 -17.80
CA ASP A 181 -4.53 -1.65 -18.15
C ASP A 181 -5.32 -2.89 -17.71
N LEU A 182 -6.63 -2.87 -17.91
CA LEU A 182 -7.52 -3.97 -17.50
C LEU A 182 -7.17 -5.29 -18.19
N ASP A 183 -6.88 -5.27 -19.49
CA ASP A 183 -6.62 -6.48 -20.27
C ASP A 183 -5.33 -7.17 -19.79
N SER A 184 -4.26 -6.41 -19.64
CA SER A 184 -2.98 -6.93 -19.12
C SER A 184 -3.07 -7.40 -17.65
N ALA A 185 -3.92 -6.77 -16.83
CA ALA A 185 -4.20 -7.21 -15.47
C ALA A 185 -4.92 -8.57 -15.47
N ARG A 186 -5.92 -8.75 -16.34
CA ARG A 186 -6.62 -10.04 -16.53
C ARG A 186 -5.70 -11.13 -17.02
N GLU A 187 -4.82 -10.80 -17.99
CA GLU A 187 -3.81 -11.75 -18.47
C GLU A 187 -2.86 -12.19 -17.34
N LEU A 188 -2.35 -11.24 -16.55
CA LEU A 188 -1.50 -11.53 -15.41
C LEU A 188 -2.22 -12.41 -14.38
N ASN A 189 -3.44 -12.05 -14.02
CA ASN A 189 -4.26 -12.82 -13.08
C ASN A 189 -4.49 -14.26 -13.60
N ALA A 190 -4.79 -14.44 -14.89
CA ALA A 190 -4.98 -15.75 -15.48
C ALA A 190 -3.71 -16.61 -15.40
N VAL A 191 -2.53 -16.03 -15.69
CA VAL A 191 -1.24 -16.72 -15.59
C VAL A 191 -0.93 -17.13 -14.15
N VAL A 192 -1.14 -16.23 -13.20
CA VAL A 192 -0.90 -16.51 -11.77
C VAL A 192 -1.82 -17.62 -11.27
N ASN A 193 -3.12 -17.53 -11.59
CA ASN A 193 -4.13 -18.47 -11.09
C ASN A 193 -4.07 -19.85 -11.76
N GLN A 194 -3.36 -20.01 -12.89
CA GLN A 194 -3.03 -21.31 -13.44
C GLN A 194 -2.03 -22.09 -12.58
N VAL A 195 -1.22 -21.39 -11.79
CA VAL A 195 -0.13 -21.96 -10.99
C VAL A 195 -0.46 -21.97 -9.50
N PHE A 196 -1.01 -20.88 -8.98
CA PHE A 196 -1.35 -20.69 -7.57
C PHE A 196 -2.84 -20.37 -7.41
N PRO A 197 -3.58 -21.09 -6.54
CA PRO A 197 -4.94 -20.70 -6.16
C PRO A 197 -4.97 -19.27 -5.58
N GLU A 198 -6.05 -18.53 -5.81
CA GLU A 198 -6.17 -17.11 -5.42
C GLU A 198 -5.93 -16.87 -3.92
N ASP A 199 -6.35 -17.78 -3.07
CA ASP A 199 -6.15 -17.71 -1.61
C ASP A 199 -4.68 -17.90 -1.17
N THR A 200 -3.80 -18.27 -2.09
CA THR A 200 -2.36 -18.40 -1.88
C THR A 200 -1.55 -17.30 -2.56
N VAL A 201 -2.22 -16.35 -3.23
CA VAL A 201 -1.61 -15.21 -3.92
C VAL A 201 -1.69 -13.95 -3.08
N PHE A 202 -0.55 -13.36 -2.78
CA PHE A 202 -0.39 -12.16 -1.95
C PHE A 202 0.11 -10.99 -2.80
N ARG A 203 -0.80 -10.12 -3.25
CA ARG A 203 -0.46 -8.93 -4.04
C ARG A 203 -0.08 -7.80 -3.12
N ILE A 204 1.11 -7.24 -3.26
CA ILE A 204 1.61 -6.17 -2.38
C ILE A 204 1.06 -4.81 -2.79
N ASP A 205 0.21 -4.25 -1.94
CA ASP A 205 0.05 -2.81 -1.80
C ASP A 205 0.60 -2.41 -0.43
N HIS A 206 1.81 -1.86 -0.40
CA HIS A 206 2.51 -1.55 0.85
C HIS A 206 1.81 -0.47 1.70
N TYR A 207 0.84 0.29 1.14
CA TYR A 207 0.01 1.21 1.92
C TYR A 207 -0.93 0.48 2.87
N LEU A 208 -1.44 -0.68 2.47
CA LEU A 208 -2.31 -1.50 3.33
C LEU A 208 -1.58 -2.06 4.55
N GLY A 209 -0.27 -2.24 4.46
CA GLY A 209 0.58 -2.63 5.59
C GLY A 209 0.85 -1.53 6.61
N LYS A 210 0.44 -0.26 6.35
CA LYS A 210 0.64 0.84 7.31
C LYS A 210 -0.40 0.83 8.41
N GLU A 211 0.05 0.96 9.67
CA GLU A 211 -0.83 1.02 10.85
C GLU A 211 -1.88 2.14 10.73
N THR A 212 -1.51 3.29 10.19
CA THR A 212 -2.42 4.42 9.98
C THR A 212 -3.52 4.17 8.96
N VAL A 213 -3.26 3.32 7.96
CA VAL A 213 -4.29 2.89 7.01
C VAL A 213 -5.25 1.91 7.68
N GLN A 214 -4.73 0.95 8.44
CA GLN A 214 -5.56 0.01 9.21
C GLN A 214 -6.38 0.73 10.29
N ASN A 215 -5.84 1.83 10.85
CA ASN A 215 -6.57 2.65 11.82
C ASN A 215 -7.84 3.31 11.26
N ILE A 216 -7.98 3.45 9.95
CA ILE A 216 -9.24 3.92 9.35
C ILE A 216 -10.39 3.02 9.80
N LEU A 217 -10.17 1.72 9.82
CA LEU A 217 -11.16 0.73 10.25
C LEU A 217 -11.48 0.86 11.75
N ALA A 218 -10.44 1.00 12.58
CA ALA A 218 -10.62 1.21 14.02
C ALA A 218 -11.34 2.54 14.31
N LEU A 219 -10.95 3.63 13.62
CA LEU A 219 -11.60 4.93 13.76
C LEU A 219 -13.07 4.86 13.43
N ARG A 220 -13.42 4.21 12.33
CA ARG A 220 -14.81 4.11 11.84
C ARG A 220 -15.65 3.15 12.68
N PHE A 221 -15.17 1.97 12.97
CA PHE A 221 -15.99 0.87 13.48
C PHE A 221 -15.87 0.61 14.99
N ALA A 222 -14.84 1.15 15.65
CA ALA A 222 -14.74 1.07 17.11
C ALA A 222 -15.33 2.30 17.83
N ASN A 223 -15.75 3.34 17.09
CA ASN A 223 -16.18 4.61 17.67
C ASN A 223 -17.59 5.01 17.22
N GLN A 224 -18.57 4.84 18.10
CA GLN A 224 -19.97 5.23 17.86
C GLN A 224 -20.15 6.71 17.48
N LEU A 225 -19.17 7.56 17.76
CA LEU A 225 -19.20 8.98 17.41
C LEU A 225 -19.19 9.23 15.91
N PHE A 226 -18.48 8.41 15.14
CA PHE A 226 -18.24 8.67 13.72
C PHE A 226 -19.26 8.03 12.79
N ASP A 227 -19.75 6.83 13.10
CA ASP A 227 -20.66 6.11 12.21
C ASP A 227 -21.93 6.93 11.81
N PRO A 228 -22.64 7.61 12.73
CA PRO A 228 -23.84 8.38 12.37
C PRO A 228 -23.58 9.54 11.40
N ILE A 229 -22.38 10.08 11.37
CA ILE A 229 -22.02 11.24 10.53
C ILE A 229 -21.21 10.84 9.27
N TRP A 230 -20.88 9.55 9.11
CA TRP A 230 -20.04 9.03 8.02
C TRP A 230 -20.88 8.63 6.81
N ASN A 231 -21.62 9.59 6.25
CA ASN A 231 -22.53 9.34 5.13
C ASN A 231 -22.95 10.64 4.41
N ALA A 232 -23.62 10.51 3.28
CA ALA A 232 -24.11 11.60 2.44
C ALA A 232 -25.01 12.64 3.16
N HIS A 233 -25.55 12.33 4.31
CA HIS A 233 -26.37 13.26 5.06
C HIS A 233 -25.52 14.39 5.66
N TYR A 234 -24.32 14.07 6.12
CA TYR A 234 -23.43 14.99 6.83
C TYR A 234 -22.18 15.35 6.04
N VAL A 235 -21.65 14.45 5.22
CA VAL A 235 -20.44 14.67 4.43
C VAL A 235 -20.77 15.47 3.18
N ASP A 236 -19.99 16.53 2.93
CA ASP A 236 -20.05 17.33 1.72
C ASP A 236 -19.20 16.71 0.60
N HIS A 237 -17.98 16.35 0.93
CA HIS A 237 -17.04 15.67 0.02
C HIS A 237 -15.90 15.00 0.76
N VAL A 238 -15.17 14.14 0.06
CA VAL A 238 -13.95 13.50 0.56
C VAL A 238 -12.80 13.86 -0.35
N GLN A 239 -11.63 14.20 0.21
CA GLN A 239 -10.39 14.40 -0.53
C GLN A 239 -9.36 13.37 -0.09
N ILE A 240 -8.76 12.65 -1.03
CA ILE A 240 -7.67 11.72 -0.79
C ILE A 240 -6.44 12.21 -1.55
N THR A 241 -5.43 12.65 -0.82
CA THR A 241 -4.21 13.25 -1.39
C THR A 241 -3.01 12.38 -1.08
N MET A 242 -2.22 12.06 -2.10
CA MET A 242 -0.87 11.52 -1.95
C MET A 242 0.11 12.40 -2.73
N ALA A 243 0.81 13.27 -2.02
CA ALA A 243 1.77 14.21 -2.57
C ALA A 243 3.20 13.77 -2.24
N GLU A 244 4.09 13.88 -3.21
CA GLU A 244 5.52 13.65 -3.08
C GLU A 244 6.28 14.94 -3.40
N ASP A 245 7.25 15.28 -2.56
CA ASP A 245 8.13 16.44 -2.74
C ASP A 245 9.42 16.11 -3.50
N ILE A 246 9.56 14.89 -3.98
CA ILE A 246 10.71 14.41 -4.75
C ILE A 246 10.35 14.30 -6.24
N GLY A 247 11.36 14.45 -7.10
CA GLY A 247 11.29 14.11 -8.52
C GLY A 247 11.58 12.64 -8.76
N LEU A 248 11.77 12.28 -10.03
CA LEU A 248 11.96 10.89 -10.41
C LEU A 248 13.40 10.42 -10.22
N GLY A 249 14.40 11.32 -10.32
CA GLY A 249 15.83 11.00 -10.17
C GLY A 249 16.14 9.68 -10.87
N GLY A 250 17.12 9.34 -11.49
CA GLY A 250 17.52 8.08 -12.12
C GLY A 250 16.49 6.97 -12.47
N ARG A 251 15.18 7.20 -12.25
CA ARG A 251 14.08 6.25 -12.54
C ARG A 251 13.29 6.62 -13.81
N ALA A 252 13.80 7.56 -14.60
CA ALA A 252 13.11 8.03 -15.81
C ALA A 252 12.67 6.87 -16.71
N GLY A 253 13.59 5.97 -17.05
CA GLY A 253 13.29 4.84 -17.94
C GLY A 253 12.24 3.83 -17.42
N TYR A 254 11.95 3.85 -16.10
CA TYR A 254 10.87 3.05 -15.53
C TYR A 254 9.55 3.82 -15.53
N TYR A 255 9.58 5.12 -15.22
CA TYR A 255 8.39 5.92 -15.01
C TYR A 255 7.76 6.43 -16.31
N ASP A 256 8.57 6.62 -17.35
CA ASP A 256 8.08 7.06 -18.65
C ASP A 256 7.11 6.03 -19.24
N GLY A 257 5.91 6.47 -19.56
CA GLY A 257 4.81 5.62 -19.99
C GLY A 257 3.97 5.01 -18.85
N ILE A 258 4.40 5.09 -17.58
CA ILE A 258 3.58 4.68 -16.43
C ILE A 258 2.68 5.83 -15.98
N GLY A 259 3.26 6.92 -15.51
CA GLY A 259 2.53 8.10 -15.05
C GLY A 259 1.98 7.99 -13.63
N ALA A 260 1.57 9.13 -13.09
CA ALA A 260 1.10 9.26 -11.71
C ALA A 260 -0.21 8.50 -11.45
N ALA A 261 -1.09 8.42 -12.43
CA ALA A 261 -2.37 7.75 -12.29
C ALA A 261 -2.20 6.23 -12.12
N ARG A 262 -1.39 5.58 -12.96
CA ARG A 262 -1.09 4.16 -12.85
C ARG A 262 -0.24 3.85 -11.62
N ASP A 263 0.75 4.72 -11.31
CA ASP A 263 1.66 4.48 -10.18
C ASP A 263 0.95 4.57 -8.82
N VAL A 264 -0.08 5.42 -8.68
CA VAL A 264 -0.65 5.77 -7.37
C VAL A 264 -2.17 5.67 -7.31
N ILE A 265 -2.93 6.19 -8.29
CA ILE A 265 -4.39 6.20 -8.21
C ILE A 265 -4.95 4.78 -8.31
N GLN A 266 -4.50 4.03 -9.32
CA GLN A 266 -4.98 2.67 -9.62
C GLN A 266 -4.90 1.71 -8.44
N ASN A 267 -3.96 1.94 -7.54
CA ASN A 267 -3.70 1.07 -6.40
C ASN A 267 -3.98 1.80 -5.07
N HIS A 268 -3.01 2.50 -4.53
CA HIS A 268 -3.06 3.08 -3.19
C HIS A 268 -4.28 3.97 -2.94
N LEU A 269 -4.62 4.90 -3.86
CA LEU A 269 -5.73 5.83 -3.60
C LEU A 269 -7.09 5.17 -3.72
N LEU A 270 -7.27 4.21 -4.64
CA LEU A 270 -8.51 3.43 -4.73
C LEU A 270 -8.67 2.49 -3.53
N GLN A 271 -7.59 1.95 -2.98
CA GLN A 271 -7.64 1.19 -1.72
C GLN A 271 -8.01 2.08 -0.52
N LEU A 272 -7.44 3.29 -0.43
CA LEU A 272 -7.82 4.26 0.61
C LEU A 272 -9.28 4.71 0.45
N LEU A 273 -9.76 4.89 -0.78
CA LEU A 273 -11.18 5.15 -1.05
C LEU A 273 -12.04 3.98 -0.57
N ALA A 274 -11.67 2.74 -0.88
CA ALA A 274 -12.42 1.56 -0.46
C ALA A 274 -12.54 1.50 1.07
N PHE A 275 -11.45 1.66 1.84
CA PHE A 275 -11.50 1.71 3.31
C PHE A 275 -12.30 2.89 3.86
N THR A 276 -12.27 4.02 3.17
CA THR A 276 -13.03 5.20 3.57
C THR A 276 -14.54 5.02 3.35
N ALA A 277 -14.93 4.36 2.26
CA ALA A 277 -16.32 4.30 1.81
C ALA A 277 -17.06 2.99 2.15
N MET A 278 -16.36 1.90 2.52
CA MET A 278 -16.98 0.60 2.78
C MET A 278 -17.99 0.62 3.92
N GLU A 279 -18.92 -0.32 3.92
CA GLU A 279 -19.78 -0.58 5.08
C GLU A 279 -18.99 -1.34 6.16
N GLU A 280 -19.56 -1.42 7.36
CA GLU A 280 -19.00 -2.24 8.45
C GLU A 280 -19.02 -3.72 8.04
N PRO A 281 -17.86 -4.40 7.99
CA PRO A 281 -17.83 -5.83 7.70
C PRO A 281 -18.41 -6.62 8.89
N ILE A 282 -19.00 -7.79 8.61
CA ILE A 282 -19.57 -8.66 9.66
C ILE A 282 -18.48 -9.09 10.67
N SER A 283 -17.26 -9.25 10.17
CA SER A 283 -16.06 -9.53 10.96
C SER A 283 -14.83 -9.03 10.21
N PHE A 284 -13.67 -8.98 10.89
CA PHE A 284 -12.39 -8.69 10.23
C PHE A 284 -11.73 -9.91 9.60
N GLU A 285 -12.51 -10.97 9.30
CA GLU A 285 -12.00 -12.06 8.48
C GLU A 285 -11.74 -11.58 7.04
N PRO A 286 -10.71 -12.12 6.37
CA PRO A 286 -10.27 -11.62 5.07
C PRO A 286 -11.40 -11.52 4.03
N SER A 287 -12.23 -12.56 3.91
CA SER A 287 -13.34 -12.60 2.95
C SER A 287 -14.37 -11.49 3.17
N GLU A 288 -14.68 -11.18 4.44
CA GLU A 288 -15.66 -10.16 4.79
C GLU A 288 -15.14 -8.75 4.48
N LEU A 289 -13.86 -8.50 4.82
CA LEU A 289 -13.22 -7.22 4.52
C LEU A 289 -13.08 -7.00 3.01
N GLN A 290 -12.66 -8.02 2.27
CA GLN A 290 -12.54 -7.99 0.81
C GLN A 290 -13.90 -7.78 0.13
N ALA A 291 -14.96 -8.44 0.62
CA ALA A 291 -16.31 -8.28 0.07
C ALA A 291 -16.81 -6.83 0.17
N GLU A 292 -16.57 -6.15 1.29
CA GLU A 292 -16.97 -4.75 1.44
C GLU A 292 -16.13 -3.81 0.57
N LYS A 293 -14.84 -4.06 0.39
CA LYS A 293 -13.97 -3.29 -0.52
C LYS A 293 -14.41 -3.47 -1.99
N ILE A 294 -14.65 -4.70 -2.41
CA ILE A 294 -15.14 -5.03 -3.78
C ILE A 294 -16.47 -4.32 -4.04
N LYS A 295 -17.39 -4.33 -3.08
CA LYS A 295 -18.68 -3.64 -3.18
C LYS A 295 -18.51 -2.13 -3.41
N VAL A 296 -17.58 -1.48 -2.72
CA VAL A 296 -17.28 -0.06 -2.95
C VAL A 296 -16.73 0.14 -4.35
N LEU A 297 -15.68 -0.59 -4.73
CA LEU A 297 -15.04 -0.44 -6.05
C LEU A 297 -16.04 -0.71 -7.19
N SER A 298 -16.90 -1.72 -7.05
CA SER A 298 -17.97 -2.01 -8.03
C SER A 298 -19.02 -0.90 -8.13
N ALA A 299 -19.24 -0.15 -7.06
CA ALA A 299 -20.18 0.97 -7.03
C ALA A 299 -19.51 2.30 -7.40
N THR A 300 -18.19 2.32 -7.59
CA THR A 300 -17.44 3.55 -7.92
C THR A 300 -17.58 3.88 -9.39
N ARG A 301 -17.87 5.15 -9.70
CA ARG A 301 -17.99 5.68 -11.07
C ARG A 301 -17.16 6.95 -11.21
N LEU A 302 -16.68 7.19 -12.42
CA LEU A 302 -16.12 8.48 -12.80
C LEU A 302 -17.25 9.52 -12.85
N ALA A 303 -16.98 10.70 -12.30
CA ALA A 303 -17.86 11.85 -12.53
C ALA A 303 -17.68 12.35 -13.96
N GLU A 304 -18.77 12.80 -14.57
CA GLU A 304 -18.78 13.26 -15.96
C GLU A 304 -19.11 14.77 -16.04
N PRO A 305 -18.63 15.48 -17.06
CA PRO A 305 -17.73 15.02 -18.15
C PRO A 305 -16.25 15.01 -17.72
N LEU A 306 -15.41 14.12 -18.32
CA LEU A 306 -14.03 13.88 -17.91
C LEU A 306 -13.11 15.09 -18.03
N ASP A 307 -13.35 15.98 -18.99
CA ASP A 307 -12.61 17.24 -19.18
C ASP A 307 -12.85 18.26 -18.04
N GLU A 308 -13.92 18.09 -17.25
CA GLU A 308 -14.23 18.93 -16.10
C GLU A 308 -13.90 18.27 -14.77
N THR A 309 -13.82 16.95 -14.74
CA THR A 309 -13.74 16.13 -13.52
C THR A 309 -12.40 15.40 -13.37
N THR A 310 -11.50 15.61 -14.34
CA THR A 310 -10.12 15.09 -14.26
C THR A 310 -9.11 16.20 -14.58
N ALA A 311 -7.89 16.05 -14.06
CA ALA A 311 -6.77 16.92 -14.39
C ALA A 311 -5.48 16.12 -14.39
N ARG A 312 -4.57 16.44 -15.34
CA ARG A 312 -3.22 15.87 -15.37
C ARG A 312 -2.18 16.95 -15.60
N GLY A 313 -1.01 16.75 -15.03
CA GLY A 313 0.06 17.72 -15.15
C GLY A 313 1.44 17.08 -15.21
N GLN A 314 2.41 17.89 -15.62
CA GLN A 314 3.81 17.52 -15.70
C GLN A 314 4.63 18.61 -15.02
N TYR A 315 5.50 18.28 -14.06
CA TYR A 315 6.26 19.31 -13.38
C TYR A 315 7.30 19.95 -14.30
N ALA A 316 7.29 21.26 -14.28
CA ALA A 316 8.33 22.14 -14.84
C ALA A 316 9.38 22.48 -13.79
N GLY A 317 10.46 23.14 -14.19
CA GLY A 317 11.43 23.66 -13.25
C GLY A 317 10.81 24.60 -12.22
N GLY A 318 11.41 24.67 -11.03
CA GLY A 318 10.90 25.49 -9.93
C GLY A 318 11.83 25.44 -8.73
N TRP A 319 11.27 25.66 -7.53
CA TRP A 319 12.00 25.68 -6.26
C TRP A 319 11.44 24.67 -5.27
N GLN A 320 12.31 23.84 -4.69
CA GLN A 320 11.92 22.87 -3.69
C GLN A 320 12.93 22.85 -2.53
N GLY A 321 12.44 23.01 -1.31
CA GLY A 321 13.31 23.09 -0.14
C GLY A 321 14.32 24.25 -0.18
N GLY A 322 14.01 25.34 -0.92
CA GLY A 322 14.89 26.47 -1.13
C GLY A 322 15.98 26.27 -2.19
N LEU A 323 15.96 25.16 -2.92
CA LEU A 323 16.88 24.83 -4.00
C LEU A 323 16.16 24.84 -5.36
N PRO A 324 16.81 25.31 -6.44
CA PRO A 324 16.26 25.20 -7.79
C PRO A 324 16.26 23.72 -8.21
N VAL A 325 15.19 23.30 -8.89
CA VAL A 325 15.03 21.95 -9.44
C VAL A 325 14.60 22.03 -10.90
N VAL A 326 15.05 21.05 -11.69
CA VAL A 326 14.73 20.95 -13.12
C VAL A 326 13.32 20.40 -13.34
N GLY A 327 12.77 20.66 -14.53
CA GLY A 327 11.52 20.05 -14.97
C GLY A 327 11.70 18.60 -15.40
N LEU A 328 10.60 17.87 -15.56
CA LEU A 328 10.60 16.45 -15.93
C LEU A 328 11.37 16.19 -17.22
N LEU A 329 11.11 16.99 -18.26
CA LEU A 329 11.72 16.82 -19.59
C LEU A 329 13.22 17.19 -19.63
N GLU A 330 13.73 17.78 -18.55
CA GLU A 330 15.14 18.09 -18.35
C GLU A 330 15.86 17.04 -17.48
N GLU A 331 15.12 16.09 -16.86
CA GLU A 331 15.72 15.00 -16.11
C GLU A 331 16.33 13.97 -17.05
N GLU A 332 17.49 13.42 -16.67
CA GLU A 332 18.21 12.42 -17.46
C GLU A 332 17.35 11.17 -17.72
N GLY A 333 17.26 10.76 -18.97
CA GLY A 333 16.55 9.54 -19.38
C GLY A 333 15.10 9.73 -19.79
N PHE A 334 14.55 10.96 -19.75
CA PHE A 334 13.22 11.27 -20.32
C PHE A 334 13.32 11.71 -21.78
N ALA A 335 12.33 11.29 -22.60
CA ALA A 335 12.15 11.85 -23.92
C ALA A 335 11.67 13.30 -23.81
N THR A 336 12.22 14.21 -24.63
CA THR A 336 11.87 15.65 -24.62
C THR A 336 10.43 15.94 -25.06
N ASP A 337 9.76 14.95 -25.63
CA ASP A 337 8.36 14.98 -26.08
C ASP A 337 7.45 14.06 -25.23
N SER A 338 7.95 13.51 -24.13
CA SER A 338 7.15 12.66 -23.23
C SER A 338 5.87 13.34 -22.78
N THR A 339 4.77 12.62 -22.86
CA THR A 339 3.44 13.03 -22.39
C THR A 339 3.04 12.34 -21.09
N THR A 340 3.99 11.70 -20.40
CA THR A 340 3.77 11.02 -19.13
C THR A 340 3.46 12.05 -18.04
N GLU A 341 2.31 11.92 -17.41
CA GLU A 341 1.89 12.81 -16.34
C GLU A 341 2.63 12.49 -15.03
N THR A 342 2.98 13.54 -14.29
CA THR A 342 3.55 13.46 -12.93
C THR A 342 2.61 13.97 -11.85
N PHE A 343 1.45 14.45 -12.29
CA PHE A 343 0.31 14.81 -11.46
C PHE A 343 -0.95 14.27 -12.11
N ALA A 344 -1.83 13.72 -11.27
CA ALA A 344 -3.14 13.26 -11.68
C ALA A 344 -4.17 13.60 -10.59
N ALA A 345 -5.33 14.09 -11.02
CA ALA A 345 -6.49 14.28 -10.17
C ALA A 345 -7.75 13.79 -10.88
N ILE A 346 -8.63 13.10 -10.13
CA ILE A 346 -9.89 12.58 -10.64
C ILE A 346 -11.01 12.78 -9.62
N THR A 347 -12.23 12.95 -10.11
CA THR A 347 -13.44 12.97 -9.28
C THR A 347 -14.19 11.68 -9.47
N LEU A 348 -14.51 11.02 -8.37
CA LEU A 348 -15.25 9.76 -8.33
C LEU A 348 -16.55 9.95 -7.55
N GLU A 349 -17.53 9.13 -7.87
CA GLU A 349 -18.78 8.98 -7.14
C GLU A 349 -18.95 7.52 -6.72
N VAL A 350 -19.52 7.29 -5.55
CA VAL A 350 -19.79 5.93 -5.03
C VAL A 350 -21.29 5.74 -4.96
N ASP A 351 -21.85 4.96 -5.88
CA ASP A 351 -23.29 4.73 -6.06
C ASP A 351 -23.86 3.78 -5.00
N THR A 352 -23.74 4.18 -3.75
CA THR A 352 -24.34 3.50 -2.61
C THR A 352 -25.25 4.44 -1.86
N ARG A 353 -26.21 3.90 -1.09
CA ARG A 353 -27.08 4.72 -0.26
C ARG A 353 -26.33 5.60 0.73
N ARG A 354 -25.16 5.15 1.20
CA ARG A 354 -24.31 5.90 2.12
C ARG A 354 -23.68 7.12 1.46
N TRP A 355 -23.32 7.03 0.19
CA TRP A 355 -22.46 8.02 -0.46
C TRP A 355 -23.08 8.74 -1.66
N ALA A 356 -24.30 8.39 -2.08
CA ALA A 356 -24.94 9.01 -3.24
C ALA A 356 -24.90 10.55 -3.16
N GLY A 357 -24.31 11.19 -4.17
CA GLY A 357 -24.15 12.64 -4.27
C GLY A 357 -22.99 13.23 -3.46
N VAL A 358 -22.12 12.41 -2.88
CA VAL A 358 -20.87 12.86 -2.25
C VAL A 358 -19.71 12.60 -3.21
N PRO A 359 -19.05 13.63 -3.75
CA PRO A 359 -17.88 13.44 -4.59
C PRO A 359 -16.64 13.06 -3.76
N PHE A 360 -15.84 12.15 -4.33
CA PHE A 360 -14.52 11.77 -3.85
C PHE A 360 -13.48 12.32 -4.80
N TYR A 361 -12.66 13.24 -4.30
CA TYR A 361 -11.58 13.86 -5.05
C TYR A 361 -10.26 13.16 -4.71
N LEU A 362 -9.67 12.50 -5.68
CA LEU A 362 -8.38 11.83 -5.55
C LEU A 362 -7.33 12.65 -6.29
N ARG A 363 -6.18 12.92 -5.65
CA ARG A 363 -5.03 13.51 -6.34
C ARG A 363 -3.70 12.94 -5.88
N THR A 364 -2.78 12.88 -6.81
CA THR A 364 -1.38 12.54 -6.55
C THR A 364 -0.46 13.36 -7.42
N GLY A 365 0.79 13.51 -7.02
CA GLY A 365 1.79 14.14 -7.87
C GLY A 365 3.18 14.17 -7.24
N LYS A 366 4.18 14.38 -8.10
CA LYS A 366 5.59 14.53 -7.75
C LYS A 366 5.98 16.00 -7.74
N ARG A 367 7.07 16.35 -7.06
CA ARG A 367 7.52 17.76 -6.92
C ARG A 367 6.42 18.68 -6.38
N LEU A 368 5.49 18.17 -5.59
CA LEU A 368 4.49 18.98 -4.90
C LEU A 368 5.08 19.69 -3.69
N GLY A 369 4.34 20.64 -3.11
CA GLY A 369 4.83 21.53 -2.06
C GLY A 369 5.40 20.84 -0.83
N ARG A 370 4.91 19.64 -0.49
CA ARG A 370 5.47 18.77 0.56
C ARG A 370 5.01 17.32 0.38
N ARG A 371 5.75 16.40 1.00
CA ARG A 371 5.34 15.01 1.10
C ARG A 371 4.20 14.85 2.11
N VAL A 372 3.06 14.31 1.67
CA VAL A 372 1.92 14.01 2.55
C VAL A 372 1.01 12.97 1.93
N THR A 373 0.46 12.09 2.76
CA THR A 373 -0.69 11.26 2.41
C THR A 373 -1.76 11.48 3.48
N GLU A 374 -2.93 11.94 3.05
CA GLU A 374 -4.05 12.19 3.96
C GLU A 374 -5.40 11.92 3.31
N ILE A 375 -6.39 11.62 4.14
CA ILE A 375 -7.81 11.54 3.79
C ILE A 375 -8.52 12.64 4.57
N ALA A 376 -9.17 13.57 3.89
CA ALA A 376 -9.95 14.63 4.50
C ALA A 376 -11.44 14.39 4.21
N VAL A 377 -12.21 14.09 5.25
CA VAL A 377 -13.67 14.04 5.21
C VAL A 377 -14.18 15.40 5.62
N VAL A 378 -14.75 16.13 4.67
CA VAL A 378 -15.26 17.49 4.87
C VAL A 378 -16.76 17.44 5.05
N PHE A 379 -17.26 18.00 6.14
CA PHE A 379 -18.67 17.96 6.49
C PHE A 379 -19.44 19.15 5.90
N LYS A 380 -20.73 18.97 5.65
CA LYS A 380 -21.63 20.04 5.22
C LYS A 380 -21.64 21.16 6.25
N ARG A 381 -21.81 22.38 5.79
CA ARG A 381 -22.02 23.52 6.70
C ARG A 381 -23.29 23.33 7.50
N ALA A 382 -23.31 23.85 8.71
CA ALA A 382 -24.53 23.90 9.51
C ALA A 382 -25.63 24.62 8.70
N PRO A 383 -26.85 24.06 8.61
CA PRO A 383 -27.92 24.66 7.80
C PRO A 383 -28.38 26.02 8.33
N HIS A 384 -28.12 26.29 9.59
CA HIS A 384 -28.38 27.56 10.26
C HIS A 384 -27.35 27.83 11.35
N LEU A 385 -26.86 29.04 11.43
CA LEU A 385 -26.01 29.53 12.52
C LEU A 385 -26.76 30.66 13.25
N PRO A 386 -26.97 30.56 14.58
CA PRO A 386 -27.65 31.61 15.37
C PRO A 386 -26.70 32.78 15.71
N PHE A 387 -25.59 32.94 14.97
CA PHE A 387 -24.59 33.98 15.15
C PHE A 387 -24.67 35.00 14.03
N ASP A 388 -24.35 36.25 14.31
CA ASP A 388 -24.22 37.27 13.27
C ASP A 388 -23.10 36.87 12.28
N GLN A 389 -23.26 37.22 11.02
CA GLN A 389 -22.34 36.83 9.94
C GLN A 389 -20.89 37.28 10.22
N THR A 390 -20.72 38.47 10.81
CA THR A 390 -19.41 39.01 11.23
C THR A 390 -18.72 38.19 12.33
N MET A 391 -19.49 37.43 13.12
CA MET A 391 -18.97 36.60 14.20
C MET A 391 -18.48 35.24 13.71
N THR A 392 -18.82 34.87 12.49
CA THR A 392 -18.50 33.57 11.88
C THR A 392 -17.79 33.71 10.53
N GLU A 393 -17.25 34.90 10.22
CA GLU A 393 -16.59 35.19 8.94
C GLU A 393 -15.40 34.24 8.65
N GLU A 394 -14.66 33.85 9.69
CA GLU A 394 -13.52 32.94 9.61
C GLU A 394 -13.89 31.46 9.86
N LEU A 395 -15.18 31.15 9.99
CA LEU A 395 -15.63 29.79 10.25
C LEU A 395 -15.69 28.97 8.95
N GLY A 396 -14.83 27.97 8.84
CA GLY A 396 -14.81 26.99 7.75
C GLY A 396 -15.80 25.84 7.96
N GLN A 397 -15.74 24.86 7.06
CA GLN A 397 -16.44 23.59 7.24
C GLN A 397 -15.68 22.72 8.26
N ASN A 398 -16.44 21.98 9.07
CA ASN A 398 -15.83 20.95 9.91
C ASN A 398 -15.16 19.90 9.03
N ALA A 399 -14.05 19.35 9.48
CA ALA A 399 -13.33 18.33 8.75
C ALA A 399 -12.68 17.33 9.71
N LEU A 400 -12.69 16.06 9.32
CA LEU A 400 -11.87 15.02 9.92
C LEU A 400 -10.77 14.66 8.93
N VAL A 401 -9.52 14.83 9.33
CA VAL A 401 -8.36 14.57 8.50
C VAL A 401 -7.57 13.40 9.09
N ILE A 402 -7.52 12.30 8.35
CA ILE A 402 -6.70 11.13 8.70
C ILE A 402 -5.36 11.29 7.99
N ARG A 403 -4.31 11.51 8.77
CA ARG A 403 -2.93 11.69 8.28
C ARG A 403 -2.24 10.33 8.27
N VAL A 404 -1.93 9.84 7.06
CA VAL A 404 -1.28 8.53 6.86
C VAL A 404 0.24 8.64 6.97
N GLN A 405 0.81 9.74 6.45
CA GLN A 405 2.25 10.04 6.52
C GLN A 405 2.50 11.53 6.16
N PRO A 406 3.62 12.15 6.60
CA PRO A 406 4.65 11.61 7.50
C PRO A 406 4.22 11.69 8.98
N ASP A 407 3.34 12.62 9.33
CA ASP A 407 2.90 12.90 10.70
C ASP A 407 1.62 12.11 11.00
N GLU A 408 1.79 10.85 11.37
CA GLU A 408 0.70 9.88 11.57
C GLU A 408 -0.28 10.33 12.66
N GLY A 409 -1.58 10.39 12.32
CA GLY A 409 -2.59 10.81 13.30
C GLY A 409 -3.95 11.19 12.70
N VAL A 410 -4.78 11.82 13.52
CA VAL A 410 -6.10 12.32 13.14
C VAL A 410 -6.26 13.75 13.64
N THR A 411 -6.73 14.64 12.78
CA THR A 411 -7.06 16.03 13.11
C THR A 411 -8.55 16.26 12.91
N MET A 412 -9.25 16.75 13.91
CA MET A 412 -10.62 17.23 13.79
C MET A 412 -10.64 18.76 13.84
N ARG A 413 -11.16 19.41 12.79
CA ARG A 413 -11.38 20.84 12.71
C ARG A 413 -12.84 21.16 13.03
N PHE A 414 -13.05 22.10 13.97
CA PHE A 414 -14.37 22.56 14.38
C PHE A 414 -14.35 23.99 14.89
N GLY A 415 -15.50 24.65 14.94
CA GLY A 415 -15.64 26.02 15.44
C GLY A 415 -15.59 26.10 16.97
N SER A 416 -14.84 27.05 17.51
CA SER A 416 -14.79 27.36 18.94
C SER A 416 -14.88 28.85 19.18
N LYS A 417 -15.48 29.23 20.30
CA LYS A 417 -15.56 30.64 20.72
C LYS A 417 -14.17 31.18 21.02
N VAL A 418 -13.86 32.33 20.44
CA VAL A 418 -12.65 33.09 20.80
C VAL A 418 -12.79 33.61 22.23
N PRO A 419 -11.75 33.51 23.10
CA PRO A 419 -11.76 34.10 24.43
C PRO A 419 -12.01 35.62 24.37
N GLY A 420 -12.93 36.12 25.19
CA GLY A 420 -13.29 37.53 25.23
C GLY A 420 -14.79 37.75 25.46
N SER A 421 -15.22 39.02 25.39
CA SER A 421 -16.61 39.43 25.62
C SER A 421 -17.53 39.25 24.40
N SER A 422 -16.97 39.12 23.19
CA SER A 422 -17.71 38.87 21.95
C SER A 422 -17.99 37.41 21.75
N MET A 423 -19.02 37.07 20.94
CA MET A 423 -19.35 35.69 20.51
C MET A 423 -18.69 35.31 19.19
N GLU A 424 -17.50 35.82 18.94
CA GLU A 424 -16.72 35.45 17.76
C GLU A 424 -16.35 33.97 17.78
N VAL A 425 -16.54 33.25 16.66
CA VAL A 425 -16.27 31.83 16.50
C VAL A 425 -15.22 31.65 15.39
N ARG A 426 -14.17 30.89 15.69
CA ARG A 426 -13.10 30.56 14.75
C ARG A 426 -12.86 29.06 14.71
N ASP A 427 -12.22 28.60 13.62
CA ASP A 427 -11.78 27.21 13.50
C ASP A 427 -10.64 26.93 14.51
N VAL A 428 -10.76 25.79 15.17
CA VAL A 428 -9.70 25.18 16.00
C VAL A 428 -9.50 23.73 15.61
N ASN A 429 -8.33 23.19 15.92
CA ASN A 429 -8.01 21.79 15.68
C ASN A 429 -7.89 21.01 17.00
N MET A 430 -8.39 19.79 16.97
CA MET A 430 -8.11 18.76 17.96
C MET A 430 -7.27 17.69 17.27
N ASP A 431 -6.05 17.50 17.75
CA ASP A 431 -5.08 16.61 17.14
C ASP A 431 -4.80 15.38 18.00
N PHE A 432 -4.90 14.21 17.37
CA PHE A 432 -4.36 12.95 17.87
C PHE A 432 -3.12 12.61 17.04
N SER A 433 -2.02 12.28 17.71
CA SER A 433 -0.77 11.85 17.08
C SER A 433 -0.36 10.48 17.60
N TYR A 434 -0.07 9.53 16.70
CA TYR A 434 0.36 8.18 17.06
C TYR A 434 1.64 8.21 17.90
N GLY A 435 2.66 8.94 17.49
CA GLY A 435 3.93 9.01 18.21
C GLY A 435 3.86 9.63 19.60
N GLN A 436 2.74 10.33 19.93
CA GLN A 436 2.50 10.85 21.28
C GLN A 436 1.63 9.94 22.14
N ALA A 437 0.73 9.19 21.51
CA ALA A 437 -0.24 8.34 22.21
C ALA A 437 0.29 6.94 22.49
N PHE A 438 1.15 6.42 21.62
CA PHE A 438 1.72 5.08 21.73
C PHE A 438 3.24 5.15 21.82
N THR A 439 3.81 4.35 22.71
CA THR A 439 5.28 4.25 22.90
C THR A 439 5.92 3.23 21.96
N GLU A 440 5.11 2.33 21.42
CA GLU A 440 5.56 1.33 20.44
C GLU A 440 5.83 2.01 19.09
N SER A 441 6.98 1.70 18.49
CA SER A 441 7.25 2.09 17.12
C SER A 441 6.44 1.24 16.16
N SER A 442 5.68 1.87 15.26
CA SER A 442 4.98 1.16 14.19
C SER A 442 5.97 0.30 13.37
N PRO A 443 5.66 -1.00 13.16
CA PRO A 443 6.47 -1.83 12.26
C PRO A 443 6.49 -1.22 10.84
N GLU A 444 7.51 -1.55 10.09
CA GLU A 444 7.55 -1.18 8.67
C GLU A 444 6.50 -1.99 7.89
N ALA A 445 5.90 -1.40 6.87
CA ALA A 445 4.82 -2.06 6.13
C ALA A 445 5.22 -3.45 5.59
N TYR A 446 6.46 -3.60 5.11
CA TYR A 446 6.95 -4.89 4.61
C TYR A 446 7.17 -5.92 5.72
N GLU A 447 7.53 -5.52 6.96
CA GLU A 447 7.55 -6.45 8.10
C GLU A 447 6.16 -7.07 8.29
N ARG A 448 5.12 -6.23 8.30
CA ARG A 448 3.75 -6.68 8.46
C ARG A 448 3.31 -7.59 7.32
N LEU A 449 3.51 -7.18 6.08
CA LEU A 449 3.06 -7.94 4.91
C LEU A 449 3.78 -9.27 4.74
N ILE A 450 5.10 -9.33 5.01
CA ILE A 450 5.84 -10.60 5.00
C ILE A 450 5.31 -11.54 6.08
N LEU A 451 5.09 -11.03 7.30
CA LEU A 451 4.54 -11.85 8.38
C LEU A 451 3.14 -12.37 8.05
N ASP A 452 2.25 -11.51 7.55
CA ASP A 452 0.88 -11.90 7.18
C ASP A 452 0.88 -12.96 6.07
N MET A 453 1.76 -12.84 5.07
CA MET A 453 1.95 -13.88 4.05
C MET A 453 2.41 -15.19 4.67
N LEU A 454 3.39 -15.17 5.59
CA LEU A 454 3.86 -16.39 6.27
C LEU A 454 2.79 -17.01 7.16
N LEU A 455 1.91 -16.21 7.74
CA LEU A 455 0.77 -16.66 8.53
C LEU A 455 -0.43 -17.13 7.68
N GLY A 456 -0.51 -16.73 6.41
CA GLY A 456 -1.67 -16.96 5.55
C GLY A 456 -2.84 -16.05 5.87
N GLU A 457 -2.57 -14.78 6.19
CA GLU A 457 -3.55 -13.74 6.50
C GLU A 457 -3.69 -12.76 5.33
N PRO A 458 -4.60 -12.97 4.37
CA PRO A 458 -4.69 -12.15 3.16
C PRO A 458 -5.49 -10.85 3.34
N SER A 459 -5.86 -10.44 4.56
CA SER A 459 -6.72 -9.27 4.83
C SER A 459 -6.17 -7.96 4.24
N LEU A 460 -4.85 -7.81 4.18
CA LEU A 460 -4.17 -6.60 3.71
C LEU A 460 -3.67 -6.69 2.25
N PHE A 461 -4.10 -7.72 1.53
CA PHE A 461 -3.68 -7.94 0.15
C PHE A 461 -4.86 -7.81 -0.81
N PRO A 462 -4.74 -6.99 -1.87
CA PRO A 462 -5.78 -6.90 -2.88
C PRO A 462 -5.98 -8.23 -3.59
N VAL A 463 -7.24 -8.58 -3.84
CA VAL A 463 -7.59 -9.74 -4.67
C VAL A 463 -7.79 -9.36 -6.13
N ASN A 464 -7.84 -10.34 -7.03
CA ASN A 464 -8.04 -10.14 -8.47
C ASN A 464 -9.16 -9.15 -8.78
N ALA A 465 -10.33 -9.34 -8.17
CA ALA A 465 -11.49 -8.49 -8.41
C ALA A 465 -11.24 -7.01 -8.07
N GLU A 466 -10.50 -6.72 -7.00
CA GLU A 466 -10.16 -5.34 -6.63
C GLU A 466 -9.22 -4.71 -7.64
N VAL A 467 -8.23 -5.45 -8.12
CA VAL A 467 -7.28 -4.99 -9.15
C VAL A 467 -8.00 -4.69 -10.47
N GLU A 468 -8.86 -5.61 -10.93
CA GLU A 468 -9.60 -5.45 -12.17
C GLU A 468 -10.59 -4.28 -12.10
N LEU A 469 -11.37 -4.17 -11.02
CA LEU A 469 -12.29 -3.04 -10.80
C LEU A 469 -11.54 -1.70 -10.76
N SER A 470 -10.34 -1.68 -10.16
CA SER A 470 -9.51 -0.46 -10.14
C SER A 470 -9.07 -0.04 -11.54
N TRP A 471 -8.78 -0.99 -12.42
CA TRP A 471 -8.49 -0.71 -13.83
C TRP A 471 -9.76 -0.31 -14.62
N GLU A 472 -10.91 -0.95 -14.38
CA GLU A 472 -12.19 -0.55 -15.00
C GLU A 472 -12.54 0.91 -14.70
N ILE A 473 -12.19 1.41 -13.49
CA ILE A 473 -12.38 2.81 -13.12
C ILE A 473 -11.37 3.71 -13.83
N LEU A 474 -10.10 3.32 -13.95
CA LEU A 474 -9.04 4.22 -14.42
C LEU A 474 -8.85 4.22 -15.94
N ASP A 475 -9.04 3.11 -16.65
CA ASP A 475 -8.79 3.00 -18.09
C ASP A 475 -9.53 4.06 -18.93
N PRO A 476 -10.80 4.41 -18.66
CA PRO A 476 -11.47 5.48 -19.40
C PRO A 476 -10.78 6.85 -19.26
N VAL A 477 -10.22 7.15 -18.08
CA VAL A 477 -9.46 8.39 -17.84
C VAL A 477 -8.18 8.40 -18.66
N LEU A 478 -7.45 7.28 -18.67
CA LEU A 478 -6.20 7.16 -19.42
C LEU A 478 -6.44 7.27 -20.94
N ALA A 479 -7.52 6.66 -21.43
CA ALA A 479 -7.93 6.74 -22.83
C ALA A 479 -8.32 8.19 -23.21
N HIS A 480 -9.07 8.88 -22.36
CA HIS A 480 -9.41 10.28 -22.54
C HIS A 480 -8.15 11.16 -22.62
N TRP A 481 -7.25 11.03 -21.65
CA TRP A 481 -6.01 11.79 -21.63
C TRP A 481 -5.07 11.49 -22.80
N ALA A 482 -5.04 10.27 -23.29
CA ALA A 482 -4.26 9.92 -24.49
C ALA A 482 -4.74 10.67 -25.74
N ALA A 483 -6.03 11.03 -25.81
CA ALA A 483 -6.62 11.80 -26.91
C ALA A 483 -6.40 13.32 -26.80
N GLU A 484 -6.12 13.86 -25.59
CA GLU A 484 -6.05 15.32 -25.36
C GLU A 484 -4.69 15.96 -25.67
N GLY A 485 -3.63 15.23 -25.89
CA GLY A 485 -2.30 15.77 -26.15
C GLY A 485 -1.40 15.89 -24.92
N LYS A 486 -0.72 17.03 -24.71
CA LYS A 486 0.28 17.17 -23.63
C LYS A 486 -0.35 17.51 -22.28
N PRO A 487 0.19 16.97 -21.16
CA PRO A 487 -0.18 17.39 -19.82
C PRO A 487 0.07 18.88 -19.58
N GLU A 488 -0.74 19.51 -18.72
CA GLU A 488 -0.54 20.90 -18.31
C GLU A 488 0.74 21.02 -17.46
N PRO A 489 1.63 22.01 -17.73
CA PRO A 489 2.80 22.22 -16.89
C PRO A 489 2.42 22.82 -15.53
N TYR A 490 3.08 22.37 -14.47
CA TYR A 490 3.02 23.01 -13.15
C TYR A 490 4.42 23.21 -12.57
N GLU A 491 4.63 24.33 -11.89
CA GLU A 491 5.92 24.64 -11.26
C GLU A 491 6.20 23.69 -10.08
N ALA A 492 7.42 23.15 -10.03
CA ALA A 492 7.88 22.32 -8.90
C ALA A 492 7.79 23.13 -7.58
N GLY A 493 7.33 22.46 -6.51
CA GLY A 493 7.06 23.08 -5.21
C GLY A 493 5.65 23.67 -5.05
N THR A 494 4.82 23.66 -6.11
CA THR A 494 3.40 24.03 -6.04
C THR A 494 2.50 22.84 -5.72
N TRP A 495 1.18 23.01 -5.79
CA TRP A 495 0.20 21.95 -5.53
C TRP A 495 -0.43 21.33 -6.79
N GLY A 496 0.21 21.46 -7.94
CA GLY A 496 -0.23 20.88 -9.19
C GLY A 496 -0.68 21.91 -10.22
N PRO A 497 -1.24 21.47 -11.36
CA PRO A 497 -1.68 22.32 -12.44
C PRO A 497 -2.93 23.14 -12.08
N HIS A 498 -3.17 24.25 -12.81
CA HIS A 498 -4.32 25.12 -12.59
C HIS A 498 -5.66 24.41 -12.85
N SER A 499 -5.70 23.51 -13.82
CA SER A 499 -6.89 22.70 -14.13
C SER A 499 -7.38 21.90 -12.92
N ALA A 500 -6.47 21.43 -12.06
CA ALA A 500 -6.86 20.73 -10.82
C ALA A 500 -7.58 21.65 -9.81
N ASP A 501 -7.15 22.91 -9.69
CA ASP A 501 -7.85 23.90 -8.86
C ASP A 501 -9.19 24.29 -9.48
N GLU A 502 -9.26 24.40 -10.81
CA GLU A 502 -10.52 24.69 -11.51
C GLU A 502 -11.55 23.59 -11.35
N MET A 503 -11.13 22.32 -11.44
CA MET A 503 -11.98 21.16 -11.22
C MET A 503 -12.75 21.27 -9.89
N MET A 504 -12.08 21.69 -8.81
CA MET A 504 -12.70 21.90 -7.50
C MET A 504 -13.61 23.14 -7.49
N ARG A 505 -13.14 24.27 -8.07
CA ARG A 505 -13.90 25.53 -8.07
C ARG A 505 -15.24 25.45 -8.81
N ARG A 506 -15.35 24.62 -9.87
CA ARG A 506 -16.59 24.39 -10.60
C ARG A 506 -17.72 23.89 -9.69
N THR A 507 -17.36 23.16 -8.63
CA THR A 507 -18.31 22.66 -7.63
C THR A 507 -18.36 23.53 -6.35
N GLY A 508 -17.71 24.71 -6.35
CA GLY A 508 -17.63 25.61 -5.20
C GLY A 508 -16.76 25.10 -4.08
N ARG A 509 -15.79 24.22 -4.37
CA ARG A 509 -14.87 23.60 -3.43
C ARG A 509 -13.43 23.99 -3.72
N GLU A 510 -12.56 23.67 -2.79
CA GLU A 510 -11.12 23.90 -2.92
C GLU A 510 -10.33 22.69 -2.40
N TRP A 511 -9.14 22.47 -2.97
CA TRP A 511 -8.22 21.51 -2.43
C TRP A 511 -7.73 21.93 -1.05
N ARG A 512 -7.81 21.01 -0.11
CA ARG A 512 -7.09 21.18 1.14
C ARG A 512 -5.58 21.29 0.82
N ARG A 513 -4.91 22.25 1.44
CA ARG A 513 -3.44 22.38 1.42
C ARG A 513 -2.93 21.93 2.78
N PRO A 514 -2.39 20.69 2.88
CA PRO A 514 -1.95 20.08 4.13
C PRO A 514 -0.83 20.83 4.82
#